data_1390763bf0abaa00b67140a98c02b691
#
_entry.id   1390763bf0abaa00b67140a98c02b691
#
_cell.length_a   1.000
_cell.length_b   1.000
_cell.length_c   1.000
_cell.angle_alpha   90.00
_cell.angle_beta   90.00
_cell.angle_gamma   90.00
#
_symmetry.space_group_name_H-M   'P 1'
#
loop_
_entity.id
_entity.type
_entity.pdbx_description
1 polymer ?
#
loop_
_entity_poly.entity_id
_entity_poly.type
_entity_poly.pdbx_seq_one_letter_code
_entity_poly.pdbx_strand_id
1 'polypeptide(L)'
;GVVYEDPWRAGGHNGLSNSEDPNVPEDPRPRVAELRKVMNDLGLNSVPIVMAGGVWYMRDWADWIEDPDVAPVAFQFGTRPLLTQESPISKEWKTRLLTLEEGDIFLNKFSPTGFYSSAVRNPFLRELKGRSDRQIAFVEEAEGDLHHEFKIGARGRQIFVTASDKALAEKWVSEGYTDGLRTPDSTVIFVSAEKSKEIQKDQSDCMGCLSQCQFSNWAQNEAATTGRRPDPRSYCIQKTLQDIVHGDPVDDQLMFAGHNAFKFKDDPFYSNGFIPTVKELIDRL
;
A
#
# COMPACT_ATOMS: atom_id res chain seq x y z
N GLY A 1 -1.08 -20.95 -16.36
CA GLY A 1 0.19 -20.28 -16.05
C GLY A 1 0.43 -20.17 -14.55
N VAL A 2 1.66 -19.98 -14.17
CA VAL A 2 2.06 -19.59 -12.81
C VAL A 2 2.43 -18.12 -12.85
N VAL A 3 1.88 -17.29 -11.95
CA VAL A 3 2.18 -15.87 -11.92
C VAL A 3 3.39 -15.64 -11.00
N TYR A 4 4.41 -14.99 -11.52
CA TYR A 4 5.46 -14.34 -10.74
C TYR A 4 5.18 -12.84 -10.73
N GLU A 5 4.89 -12.29 -9.57
CA GLU A 5 4.71 -10.86 -9.38
C GLU A 5 5.98 -10.27 -8.77
N ASP A 6 6.58 -9.29 -9.48
CA ASP A 6 7.73 -8.54 -8.94
C ASP A 6 7.28 -7.69 -7.76
N PRO A 7 7.73 -8.00 -6.53
CA PRO A 7 7.19 -7.36 -5.33
C PRO A 7 7.60 -5.90 -5.17
N TRP A 8 8.67 -5.44 -5.83
CA TRP A 8 9.07 -4.03 -5.78
C TRP A 8 8.41 -3.18 -6.87
N ARG A 9 7.99 -3.79 -7.99
CA ARG A 9 7.47 -3.07 -9.16
C ARG A 9 5.97 -3.15 -9.34
N ALA A 10 5.34 -4.15 -8.75
CA ALA A 10 3.89 -4.34 -8.85
C ALA A 10 3.11 -3.23 -8.13
N GLY A 11 1.93 -2.91 -8.67
CA GLY A 11 0.95 -2.03 -8.03
C GLY A 11 0.00 -2.80 -7.12
N GLY A 12 -0.57 -2.10 -6.14
CA GLY A 12 -1.45 -2.73 -5.17
C GLY A 12 -0.71 -3.63 -4.19
N HIS A 13 -1.41 -4.62 -3.64
CA HIS A 13 -0.79 -5.61 -2.76
C HIS A 13 0.17 -6.49 -3.56
N ASN A 14 1.32 -6.76 -2.98
CA ASN A 14 2.36 -7.56 -3.60
C ASN A 14 2.94 -8.60 -2.61
N GLY A 15 3.78 -9.47 -3.12
CA GLY A 15 4.34 -10.59 -2.37
C GLY A 15 5.61 -10.27 -1.60
N LEU A 16 5.97 -8.99 -1.38
CA LEU A 16 7.18 -8.65 -0.64
C LEU A 16 7.13 -9.23 0.77
N SER A 17 8.12 -10.02 1.12
CA SER A 17 8.26 -10.64 2.43
C SER A 17 8.69 -9.59 3.47
N ASN A 18 8.37 -9.84 4.75
CA ASN A 18 8.83 -9.01 5.86
C ASN A 18 10.35 -9.07 6.11
N SER A 19 11.02 -10.07 5.54
CA SER A 19 12.48 -10.24 5.60
C SER A 19 13.22 -9.53 4.47
N GLU A 20 12.51 -9.02 3.47
CA GLU A 20 13.07 -8.30 2.32
C GLU A 20 13.08 -6.80 2.60
N ASP A 21 14.11 -6.09 2.11
CA ASP A 21 14.17 -4.64 2.22
C ASP A 21 13.31 -3.99 1.12
N PRO A 22 12.26 -3.23 1.46
CA PRO A 22 11.42 -2.56 0.48
C PRO A 22 12.16 -1.49 -0.34
N ASN A 23 13.33 -1.05 0.11
CA ASN A 23 14.12 0.00 -0.54
C ASN A 23 15.24 -0.55 -1.43
N VAL A 24 15.44 -1.87 -1.45
CA VAL A 24 16.50 -2.55 -2.21
C VAL A 24 15.87 -3.55 -3.18
N PRO A 25 15.39 -3.08 -4.36
CA PRO A 25 14.86 -3.97 -5.38
C PRO A 25 15.89 -5.00 -5.84
N GLU A 26 15.48 -6.26 -5.94
CA GLU A 26 16.31 -7.34 -6.45
C GLU A 26 16.02 -7.63 -7.93
N ASP A 27 17.00 -8.21 -8.63
CA ASP A 27 16.79 -8.73 -9.98
C ASP A 27 15.82 -9.94 -9.89
N PRO A 28 14.67 -9.92 -10.60
CA PRO A 28 13.73 -11.03 -10.59
C PRO A 28 14.25 -12.28 -11.33
N ARG A 29 15.24 -12.16 -12.22
CA ARG A 29 15.69 -13.27 -13.09
C ARG A 29 16.13 -14.51 -12.32
N PRO A 30 16.96 -14.44 -11.27
CA PRO A 30 17.34 -15.62 -10.50
C PRO A 30 16.15 -16.35 -9.86
N ARG A 31 15.17 -15.59 -9.38
CA ARG A 31 13.95 -16.16 -8.75
C ARG A 31 13.07 -16.85 -9.78
N VAL A 32 12.94 -16.26 -10.97
CA VAL A 32 12.13 -16.84 -12.06
C VAL A 32 12.80 -18.08 -12.65
N ALA A 33 14.12 -18.09 -12.78
CA ALA A 33 14.87 -19.26 -13.22
C ALA A 33 14.71 -20.42 -12.22
N GLU A 34 14.78 -20.17 -10.92
CA GLU A 34 14.54 -21.22 -9.91
C GLU A 34 13.09 -21.72 -9.95
N LEU A 35 12.11 -20.82 -10.11
CA LEU A 35 10.71 -21.20 -10.30
C LEU A 35 10.55 -22.10 -11.54
N ARG A 36 11.18 -21.75 -12.67
CA ARG A 36 11.15 -22.55 -13.90
C ARG A 36 11.73 -23.94 -13.67
N LYS A 37 12.84 -24.03 -12.96
CA LYS A 37 13.45 -25.30 -12.60
C LYS A 37 12.50 -26.20 -11.81
N VAL A 38 11.88 -25.67 -10.76
CA VAL A 38 10.87 -26.39 -9.96
C VAL A 38 9.69 -26.84 -10.84
N MET A 39 9.22 -25.99 -11.74
CA MET A 39 8.13 -26.34 -12.68
C MET A 39 8.54 -27.46 -13.62
N ASN A 40 9.77 -27.45 -14.12
CA ASN A 40 10.30 -28.51 -14.99
C ASN A 40 10.39 -29.86 -14.24
N ASP A 41 10.86 -29.85 -12.99
CA ASP A 41 10.92 -31.05 -12.13
C ASP A 41 9.52 -31.64 -11.86
N LEU A 42 8.49 -30.81 -11.89
CA LEU A 42 7.09 -31.21 -11.78
C LEU A 42 6.42 -31.56 -13.12
N GLY A 43 7.16 -31.56 -14.22
CA GLY A 43 6.63 -31.85 -15.57
C GLY A 43 5.81 -30.74 -16.20
N LEU A 44 5.95 -29.49 -15.71
CA LEU A 44 5.19 -28.31 -16.16
C LEU A 44 5.97 -27.46 -17.18
N ASN A 45 6.82 -28.08 -18.01
CA ASN A 45 7.75 -27.40 -18.91
C ASN A 45 7.06 -26.48 -19.94
N SER A 46 5.85 -26.85 -20.38
CA SER A 46 5.06 -26.06 -21.35
C SER A 46 4.16 -25.01 -20.70
N VAL A 47 4.07 -24.98 -19.37
CA VAL A 47 3.24 -24.01 -18.65
C VAL A 47 3.98 -22.67 -18.56
N PRO A 48 3.42 -21.55 -19.06
CA PRO A 48 4.10 -20.27 -19.01
C PRO A 48 4.20 -19.73 -17.57
N ILE A 49 5.30 -19.04 -17.29
CA ILE A 49 5.40 -18.12 -16.16
C ILE A 49 4.87 -16.78 -16.63
N VAL A 50 3.86 -16.26 -15.93
CA VAL A 50 3.27 -14.95 -16.21
C VAL A 50 4.02 -13.90 -15.41
N MET A 51 4.79 -13.06 -16.08
CA MET A 51 5.51 -11.96 -15.48
C MET A 51 4.54 -10.81 -15.16
N ALA A 52 4.40 -10.46 -13.88
CA ALA A 52 3.58 -9.38 -13.38
C ALA A 52 4.44 -8.38 -12.60
N GLY A 53 4.05 -7.10 -12.64
CA GLY A 53 4.80 -6.01 -12.01
C GLY A 53 5.92 -5.46 -12.88
N GLY A 54 5.84 -4.17 -13.19
CA GLY A 54 6.86 -3.45 -13.95
C GLY A 54 6.85 -3.66 -15.47
N VAL A 55 5.96 -4.49 -16.01
CA VAL A 55 5.87 -4.71 -17.46
C VAL A 55 5.32 -3.46 -18.14
N TRP A 56 6.08 -2.88 -19.09
CA TRP A 56 5.67 -1.69 -19.82
C TRP A 56 5.44 -1.96 -21.32
N TYR A 57 6.42 -2.56 -22.01
CA TYR A 57 6.33 -3.11 -23.34
C TYR A 57 6.85 -4.54 -23.38
N MET A 58 6.27 -5.42 -24.20
CA MET A 58 6.76 -6.78 -24.36
C MET A 58 8.17 -6.84 -24.98
N ARG A 59 8.47 -5.88 -25.88
CA ARG A 59 9.81 -5.76 -26.48
C ARG A 59 10.94 -5.52 -25.44
N ASP A 60 10.61 -4.94 -24.29
CA ASP A 60 11.58 -4.71 -23.22
C ASP A 60 12.00 -6.03 -22.54
N TRP A 61 11.32 -7.14 -22.89
CA TRP A 61 11.50 -8.47 -22.32
C TRP A 61 11.93 -9.49 -23.38
N ALA A 62 12.47 -9.05 -24.53
CA ALA A 62 12.86 -9.97 -25.62
C ALA A 62 13.87 -11.01 -25.15
N ASP A 63 14.85 -10.62 -24.33
CA ASP A 63 15.83 -11.48 -23.70
C ASP A 63 15.26 -12.51 -22.72
N TRP A 64 14.06 -12.29 -22.17
CA TRP A 64 13.35 -13.25 -21.33
C TRP A 64 12.52 -14.25 -22.17
N ILE A 65 11.94 -13.76 -23.26
CA ILE A 65 11.12 -14.60 -24.16
C ILE A 65 12.00 -15.68 -24.83
N GLU A 66 13.23 -15.31 -25.17
CA GLU A 66 14.19 -16.17 -25.87
C GLU A 66 15.07 -17.01 -24.91
N ASP A 67 15.04 -16.74 -23.60
CA ASP A 67 15.87 -17.41 -22.60
C ASP A 67 15.29 -18.80 -22.22
N PRO A 68 15.98 -19.91 -22.55
CA PRO A 68 15.50 -21.27 -22.23
C PRO A 68 15.39 -21.52 -20.71
N ASP A 69 16.14 -20.79 -19.89
CA ASP A 69 16.14 -20.99 -18.44
C ASP A 69 14.88 -20.39 -17.76
N VAL A 70 14.13 -19.54 -18.46
CA VAL A 70 12.90 -18.93 -17.94
C VAL A 70 11.67 -19.16 -18.83
N ALA A 71 11.86 -19.40 -20.13
CA ALA A 71 10.76 -19.61 -21.09
C ALA A 71 9.98 -20.92 -20.83
N PRO A 72 8.69 -21.01 -21.24
CA PRO A 72 7.90 -19.97 -21.87
C PRO A 72 7.38 -18.94 -20.86
N VAL A 73 7.36 -17.66 -21.27
CA VAL A 73 6.85 -16.56 -20.45
C VAL A 73 5.61 -15.92 -21.10
N ALA A 74 4.76 -15.34 -20.26
CA ALA A 74 3.65 -14.48 -20.63
C ALA A 74 3.70 -13.21 -19.79
N PHE A 75 2.85 -12.22 -20.08
CA PHE A 75 2.92 -10.91 -19.42
C PHE A 75 1.56 -10.46 -18.89
N GLN A 76 1.56 -9.84 -17.72
CA GLN A 76 0.39 -9.21 -17.12
C GLN A 76 0.61 -7.70 -17.02
N PHE A 77 -0.34 -6.93 -17.49
CA PHE A 77 -0.36 -5.48 -17.41
C PHE A 77 -1.44 -5.03 -16.42
N GLY A 78 -1.04 -4.51 -15.25
CA GLY A 78 -1.98 -4.02 -14.23
C GLY A 78 -2.26 -2.52 -14.38
N THR A 79 -1.22 -1.70 -14.44
CA THR A 79 -1.35 -0.23 -14.40
C THR A 79 -1.70 0.38 -15.75
N ARG A 80 -1.13 -0.11 -16.86
CA ARG A 80 -1.39 0.45 -18.20
C ARG A 80 -2.86 0.41 -18.61
N PRO A 81 -3.64 -0.68 -18.40
CA PRO A 81 -5.06 -0.70 -18.73
C PRO A 81 -5.91 0.32 -17.96
N LEU A 82 -5.43 0.84 -16.80
CA LEU A 82 -6.13 1.90 -16.09
C LEU A 82 -6.26 3.17 -16.95
N LEU A 83 -5.25 3.47 -17.78
CA LEU A 83 -5.24 4.62 -18.67
C LEU A 83 -5.73 4.25 -20.07
N THR A 84 -6.93 3.70 -20.14
CA THR A 84 -7.66 3.45 -21.40
C THR A 84 -9.03 4.12 -21.37
N GLN A 85 -9.63 4.33 -22.57
CA GLN A 85 -10.94 4.97 -22.66
C GLN A 85 -12.01 4.13 -21.96
N GLU A 86 -11.94 2.79 -22.09
CA GLU A 86 -12.90 1.83 -21.53
C GLU A 86 -12.72 1.61 -20.01
N SER A 87 -11.58 1.99 -19.44
CA SER A 87 -11.38 1.89 -17.99
C SER A 87 -12.42 2.73 -17.25
N PRO A 88 -13.13 2.17 -16.24
CA PRO A 88 -14.18 2.87 -15.50
C PRO A 88 -13.66 3.87 -14.45
N ILE A 89 -12.34 3.97 -14.25
CA ILE A 89 -11.81 4.95 -13.30
C ILE A 89 -12.13 6.38 -13.76
N SER A 90 -12.22 7.29 -12.79
CA SER A 90 -12.61 8.68 -13.05
C SER A 90 -11.62 9.40 -13.97
N LYS A 91 -12.08 10.48 -14.60
CA LYS A 91 -11.24 11.34 -15.42
C LYS A 91 -10.10 11.97 -14.61
N GLU A 92 -10.37 12.32 -13.36
CA GLU A 92 -9.39 12.86 -12.42
C GLU A 92 -8.27 11.85 -12.16
N TRP A 93 -8.61 10.57 -11.97
CA TRP A 93 -7.62 9.52 -11.80
C TRP A 93 -6.77 9.35 -13.07
N LYS A 94 -7.38 9.31 -14.24
CA LYS A 94 -6.65 9.24 -15.54
C LYS A 94 -5.70 10.44 -15.71
N THR A 95 -6.16 11.64 -15.37
CA THR A 95 -5.32 12.85 -15.40
C THR A 95 -4.15 12.73 -14.41
N ARG A 96 -4.40 12.22 -13.21
CA ARG A 96 -3.35 12.02 -12.21
C ARG A 96 -2.28 11.04 -12.68
N LEU A 97 -2.66 9.93 -13.31
CA LEU A 97 -1.70 8.97 -13.87
C LEU A 97 -0.76 9.61 -14.90
N LEU A 98 -1.25 10.51 -15.75
CA LEU A 98 -0.46 11.21 -16.74
C LEU A 98 0.55 12.22 -16.17
N THR A 99 0.43 12.57 -14.91
CA THR A 99 1.29 13.58 -14.23
C THR A 99 2.27 12.98 -13.23
N LEU A 100 2.26 11.65 -13.06
CA LEU A 100 3.15 10.98 -12.11
C LEU A 100 4.62 11.11 -12.52
N GLU A 101 5.47 11.27 -11.53
CA GLU A 101 6.92 11.31 -11.66
C GLU A 101 7.55 10.07 -11.01
N GLU A 102 8.80 9.81 -11.33
CA GLU A 102 9.56 8.75 -10.67
C GLU A 102 9.60 9.00 -9.14
N GLY A 103 9.27 7.98 -8.35
CA GLY A 103 9.16 8.09 -6.90
C GLY A 103 7.77 8.50 -6.37
N ASP A 104 6.81 8.82 -7.24
CA ASP A 104 5.43 9.10 -6.81
C ASP A 104 4.66 7.85 -6.38
N ILE A 105 5.16 6.67 -6.69
CA ILE A 105 4.59 5.41 -6.19
C ILE A 105 5.33 5.02 -4.92
N PHE A 106 4.57 4.79 -3.86
CA PHE A 106 5.09 4.48 -2.55
C PHE A 106 4.75 3.04 -2.15
N LEU A 107 5.79 2.20 -1.99
CA LEU A 107 5.68 0.87 -1.41
C LEU A 107 5.58 1.01 0.11
N ASN A 108 4.48 0.57 0.68
CA ASN A 108 4.15 0.80 2.08
C ASN A 108 3.44 -0.39 2.72
N LYS A 109 3.30 -0.35 4.05
CA LYS A 109 2.70 -1.39 4.88
C LYS A 109 1.44 -0.93 5.61
N PHE A 110 0.78 0.13 5.15
CA PHE A 110 -0.43 0.66 5.78
C PHE A 110 -1.69 -0.17 5.47
N SER A 111 -1.59 -1.11 4.54
CA SER A 111 -2.72 -1.96 4.16
C SER A 111 -3.33 -2.69 5.34
N PRO A 112 -4.67 -2.76 5.44
CA PRO A 112 -5.35 -3.54 6.47
C PRO A 112 -5.09 -5.05 6.38
N THR A 113 -4.52 -5.53 5.28
CA THR A 113 -4.09 -6.93 5.13
C THR A 113 -2.78 -7.25 5.85
N GLY A 114 -2.00 -6.22 6.22
CA GLY A 114 -0.65 -6.37 6.80
C GLY A 114 0.44 -6.69 5.79
N PHE A 115 0.10 -6.79 4.50
CA PHE A 115 1.08 -6.98 3.42
C PHE A 115 1.50 -5.65 2.82
N TYR A 116 2.67 -5.64 2.18
CA TYR A 116 3.12 -4.51 1.40
C TYR A 116 2.19 -4.21 0.24
N SER A 117 2.03 -2.94 -0.07
CA SER A 117 1.27 -2.46 -1.23
C SER A 117 1.89 -1.22 -1.83
N SER A 118 1.73 -1.04 -3.15
CA SER A 118 2.21 0.11 -3.89
C SER A 118 1.06 0.97 -4.36
N ALA A 119 1.09 2.24 -4.01
CA ALA A 119 0.07 3.21 -4.39
C ALA A 119 0.66 4.60 -4.60
N VAL A 120 -0.10 5.49 -5.24
CA VAL A 120 0.29 6.89 -5.47
C VAL A 120 0.48 7.62 -4.13
N ARG A 121 1.60 8.30 -3.97
CA ARG A 121 1.93 9.13 -2.80
C ARG A 121 1.13 10.45 -2.84
N ASN A 122 -0.18 10.33 -2.69
CA ASN A 122 -1.13 11.43 -2.63
C ASN A 122 -1.35 11.91 -1.18
N PRO A 123 -2.24 12.90 -0.92
CA PRO A 123 -2.60 13.33 0.43
C PRO A 123 -3.03 12.18 1.35
N PHE A 124 -3.78 11.20 0.83
CA PHE A 124 -4.21 10.02 1.60
C PHE A 124 -3.02 9.23 2.18
N LEU A 125 -2.05 8.85 1.35
CA LEU A 125 -0.86 8.12 1.83
C LEU A 125 0.07 8.98 2.69
N ARG A 126 0.15 10.29 2.40
CA ARG A 126 0.94 11.21 3.24
C ARG A 126 0.35 11.34 4.65
N GLU A 127 -0.97 11.35 4.76
CA GLU A 127 -1.65 11.35 6.07
C GLU A 127 -1.36 10.07 6.86
N LEU A 128 -1.50 8.89 6.22
CA LEU A 128 -1.18 7.60 6.83
C LEU A 128 0.27 7.53 7.33
N LYS A 129 1.22 7.97 6.49
CA LYS A 129 2.63 8.04 6.86
C LYS A 129 2.82 9.00 8.04
N GLY A 130 2.28 10.20 7.96
CA GLY A 130 2.43 11.23 8.99
C GLY A 130 1.92 10.77 10.35
N ARG A 131 0.75 10.10 10.42
CA ARG A 131 0.25 9.57 11.69
C ARG A 131 1.07 8.38 12.20
N SER A 132 1.63 7.56 11.30
CA SER A 132 2.53 6.48 11.68
C SER A 132 3.89 6.99 12.18
N ASP A 133 4.37 8.11 11.64
CA ASP A 133 5.62 8.75 12.09
C ASP A 133 5.45 9.41 13.48
N ARG A 134 4.24 9.86 13.84
CA ARG A 134 3.94 10.44 15.14
C ARG A 134 3.56 9.36 16.16
N GLN A 135 4.51 8.50 16.48
CA GLN A 135 4.35 7.33 17.32
C GLN A 135 5.41 7.27 18.39
N ILE A 136 5.00 6.95 19.61
CA ILE A 136 5.92 6.72 20.74
C ILE A 136 5.53 5.46 21.52
N ALA A 137 6.51 4.85 22.18
CA ALA A 137 6.27 3.81 23.18
C ALA A 137 5.75 4.42 24.48
N PHE A 138 4.92 3.69 25.22
CA PHE A 138 4.43 4.11 26.52
C PHE A 138 4.12 2.91 27.42
N VAL A 139 4.05 3.19 28.72
CA VAL A 139 3.55 2.29 29.75
C VAL A 139 2.46 3.00 30.58
N GLU A 140 1.63 2.23 31.29
CA GLU A 140 0.58 2.78 32.16
C GLU A 140 1.10 3.09 33.58
N GLU A 141 2.15 2.42 34.00
CA GLU A 141 2.85 2.61 35.26
C GLU A 141 4.33 2.84 34.97
N ALA A 142 4.97 3.76 35.69
CA ALA A 142 6.36 4.11 35.45
C ALA A 142 7.31 2.92 35.61
N GLU A 143 8.10 2.66 34.57
CA GLU A 143 9.06 1.56 34.51
C GLU A 143 10.33 1.97 33.76
N GLY A 144 11.50 1.73 34.33
CA GLY A 144 12.78 2.00 33.69
C GLY A 144 12.91 3.44 33.20
N ASP A 145 13.26 3.60 31.93
CA ASP A 145 13.37 4.91 31.26
C ASP A 145 12.01 5.55 30.92
N LEU A 146 10.92 4.77 31.00
CA LEU A 146 9.56 5.22 30.80
C LEU A 146 8.95 5.72 32.14
N HIS A 147 9.45 6.85 32.66
CA HIS A 147 9.01 7.41 33.91
C HIS A 147 8.56 8.89 33.84
N HIS A 148 8.58 9.48 32.67
CA HIS A 148 8.10 10.84 32.47
C HIS A 148 6.59 10.85 32.21
N GLU A 149 5.84 11.42 33.14
CA GLU A 149 4.39 11.57 33.00
C GLU A 149 4.03 12.45 31.80
N PHE A 150 3.06 11.98 31.00
CA PHE A 150 2.45 12.73 29.92
C PHE A 150 0.94 12.49 29.91
N LYS A 151 0.16 13.54 29.64
CA LYS A 151 -1.32 13.48 29.54
C LYS A 151 -1.76 13.68 28.12
N ILE A 152 -2.54 12.73 27.59
CA ILE A 152 -3.00 12.75 26.20
C ILE A 152 -4.52 12.70 26.07
N GLY A 153 -5.03 13.38 25.04
CA GLY A 153 -6.44 13.44 24.70
C GLY A 153 -7.29 14.30 25.65
N ALA A 154 -8.52 14.59 25.25
CA ALA A 154 -9.43 15.48 25.98
C ALA A 154 -9.72 15.02 27.43
N ARG A 155 -9.60 13.71 27.71
CA ARG A 155 -9.80 13.15 29.07
C ARG A 155 -8.54 13.18 29.93
N GLY A 156 -7.41 13.67 29.38
CA GLY A 156 -6.15 13.76 30.11
C GLY A 156 -5.62 12.40 30.57
N ARG A 157 -5.73 11.35 29.73
CA ARG A 157 -5.25 10.03 30.07
C ARG A 157 -3.74 10.08 30.35
N GLN A 158 -3.35 9.64 31.50
CA GLN A 158 -1.97 9.58 31.93
C GLN A 158 -1.27 8.36 31.35
N ILE A 159 -0.06 8.60 30.83
CA ILE A 159 0.90 7.57 30.36
C ILE A 159 2.30 7.96 30.79
N PHE A 160 3.23 7.01 30.79
CA PHE A 160 4.63 7.26 31.06
C PHE A 160 5.47 6.95 29.83
N VAL A 161 6.38 7.84 29.50
CA VAL A 161 7.20 7.83 28.29
C VAL A 161 8.65 8.17 28.62
N THR A 162 9.55 8.07 27.64
CA THR A 162 10.93 8.57 27.82
C THR A 162 10.96 10.10 27.78
N ALA A 163 12.06 10.70 28.24
CA ALA A 163 12.24 12.17 28.17
C ALA A 163 12.20 12.70 26.73
N SER A 164 12.83 11.98 25.80
CA SER A 164 12.84 12.33 24.38
C SER A 164 11.45 12.24 23.76
N ASP A 165 10.71 11.16 24.04
CA ASP A 165 9.36 10.95 23.52
C ASP A 165 8.38 11.96 24.11
N LYS A 166 8.56 12.38 25.37
CA LYS A 166 7.77 13.47 25.96
C LYS A 166 7.93 14.77 25.17
N ALA A 167 9.16 15.16 24.84
CA ALA A 167 9.43 16.36 24.07
C ALA A 167 8.81 16.28 22.66
N LEU A 168 8.89 15.11 21.99
CA LEU A 168 8.22 14.89 20.71
C LEU A 168 6.69 15.00 20.82
N ALA A 169 6.09 14.38 21.83
CA ALA A 169 4.67 14.42 22.09
C ALA A 169 4.17 15.85 22.37
N GLU A 170 4.90 16.63 23.21
CA GLU A 170 4.60 18.03 23.47
C GLU A 170 4.63 18.88 22.19
N LYS A 171 5.63 18.64 21.33
CA LYS A 171 5.70 19.27 20.01
C LYS A 171 4.47 18.93 19.15
N TRP A 172 4.12 17.66 19.00
CA TRP A 172 2.96 17.25 18.19
C TRP A 172 1.65 17.80 18.73
N VAL A 173 1.48 17.84 20.06
CA VAL A 173 0.29 18.48 20.68
C VAL A 173 0.24 19.97 20.34
N SER A 174 1.38 20.68 20.36
CA SER A 174 1.43 22.10 19.98
C SER A 174 1.13 22.34 18.49
N GLU A 175 1.36 21.34 17.65
CA GLU A 175 1.02 21.32 16.22
C GLU A 175 -0.45 20.91 15.94
N GLY A 176 -1.23 20.60 16.98
CA GLY A 176 -2.66 20.27 16.85
C GLY A 176 -2.99 18.77 16.87
N TYR A 177 -2.01 17.89 17.06
CA TYR A 177 -2.24 16.44 17.19
C TYR A 177 -2.50 16.09 18.66
N THR A 178 -3.68 16.43 19.14
CA THR A 178 -4.02 16.41 20.57
C THR A 178 -4.56 15.09 21.07
N ASP A 179 -4.97 14.18 20.18
CA ASP A 179 -5.53 12.88 20.55
C ASP A 179 -4.54 11.75 20.32
N GLY A 180 -4.56 10.75 21.22
CA GLY A 180 -3.75 9.54 21.14
C GLY A 180 -4.58 8.29 20.89
N LEU A 181 -4.22 7.54 19.86
CA LEU A 181 -4.80 6.24 19.55
C LEU A 181 -3.78 5.14 19.79
N ARG A 182 -4.17 4.13 20.57
CA ARG A 182 -3.31 2.96 20.85
C ARG A 182 -3.17 2.07 19.62
N THR A 183 -1.98 1.55 19.44
CA THR A 183 -1.66 0.56 18.42
C THR A 183 -1.57 -0.86 19.00
N PRO A 184 -1.58 -1.91 18.17
CA PRO A 184 -1.44 -3.29 18.64
C PRO A 184 -0.10 -3.60 19.32
N ASP A 185 0.95 -2.87 18.98
CA ASP A 185 2.34 -3.08 19.45
C ASP A 185 2.72 -2.23 20.69
N SER A 186 1.73 -1.85 21.50
CA SER A 186 1.92 -1.11 22.75
C SER A 186 2.54 0.27 22.56
N THR A 187 2.27 0.92 21.42
CA THR A 187 2.60 2.31 21.18
C THR A 187 1.34 3.17 21.08
N VAL A 188 1.51 4.48 21.03
CA VAL A 188 0.44 5.44 20.79
C VAL A 188 0.82 6.37 19.64
N ILE A 189 -0.10 6.54 18.68
CA ILE A 189 0.04 7.54 17.63
C ILE A 189 -0.69 8.81 18.00
N PHE A 190 -0.19 9.95 17.49
CA PHE A 190 -0.79 11.27 17.72
C PHE A 190 -1.52 11.74 16.46
N VAL A 191 -2.79 12.12 16.63
CA VAL A 191 -3.68 12.61 15.56
C VAL A 191 -4.48 13.83 16.05
N SER A 192 -5.09 14.58 15.12
CA SER A 192 -6.04 15.62 15.53
C SER A 192 -7.32 15.01 16.12
N ALA A 193 -8.07 15.79 16.89
CA ALA A 193 -9.33 15.34 17.49
C ALA A 193 -10.36 14.91 16.43
N GLU A 194 -10.39 15.58 15.27
CA GLU A 194 -11.25 15.25 14.14
C GLU A 194 -10.86 13.92 13.54
N LYS A 195 -9.55 13.72 13.25
CA LYS A 195 -9.04 12.46 12.68
C LYS A 195 -9.21 11.30 13.65
N SER A 196 -9.07 11.51 14.95
CA SER A 196 -9.36 10.50 15.96
C SER A 196 -10.81 10.00 15.88
N LYS A 197 -11.77 10.91 15.76
CA LYS A 197 -13.20 10.57 15.62
C LYS A 197 -13.49 9.84 14.31
N GLU A 198 -12.89 10.29 13.20
CA GLU A 198 -13.02 9.65 11.90
C GLU A 198 -12.53 8.19 11.94
N ILE A 199 -11.30 7.97 12.44
CA ILE A 199 -10.72 6.63 12.54
C ILE A 199 -11.60 5.72 13.41
N GLN A 200 -12.04 6.20 14.58
CA GLN A 200 -12.86 5.41 15.48
C GLN A 200 -14.23 5.09 14.87
N LYS A 201 -14.82 6.05 14.14
CA LYS A 201 -16.06 5.82 13.39
C LYS A 201 -15.88 4.75 12.32
N ASP A 202 -14.84 4.86 11.49
CA ASP A 202 -14.56 3.88 10.43
C ASP A 202 -14.28 2.48 10.99
N GLN A 203 -13.65 2.39 12.17
CA GLN A 203 -13.44 1.11 12.87
C GLN A 203 -14.75 0.53 13.40
N SER A 204 -15.67 1.36 13.89
CA SER A 204 -16.97 0.92 14.41
C SER A 204 -17.96 0.56 13.31
N ASP A 205 -17.90 1.22 12.16
CA ASP A 205 -18.77 1.00 11.00
C ASP A 205 -18.29 -0.20 10.14
N CYS A 206 -17.34 -0.98 10.62
CA CYS A 206 -16.73 -2.09 9.89
C CYS A 206 -17.78 -3.14 9.46
N MET A 207 -17.78 -3.47 8.16
CA MET A 207 -18.68 -4.43 7.53
C MET A 207 -18.11 -5.86 7.47
N GLY A 208 -16.90 -6.09 7.99
CA GLY A 208 -16.29 -7.42 8.04
C GLY A 208 -15.84 -7.98 6.70
N CYS A 209 -15.31 -7.13 5.80
CA CYS A 209 -14.88 -7.55 4.45
C CYS A 209 -13.62 -8.43 4.43
N LEU A 210 -12.76 -8.34 5.45
CA LEU A 210 -11.52 -9.10 5.59
C LEU A 210 -11.46 -9.76 6.97
N SER A 211 -11.36 -11.08 7.01
CA SER A 211 -11.30 -11.86 8.27
C SER A 211 -10.08 -11.55 9.14
N GLN A 212 -8.99 -11.09 8.53
CA GLN A 212 -7.75 -10.73 9.22
C GLN A 212 -7.45 -9.23 9.11
N CYS A 213 -8.50 -8.40 9.00
CA CYS A 213 -8.33 -6.95 8.90
C CYS A 213 -7.60 -6.39 10.12
N GLN A 214 -6.47 -5.71 9.90
CA GLN A 214 -5.72 -5.08 10.99
C GLN A 214 -6.36 -3.76 11.43
N PHE A 215 -7.03 -3.04 10.53
CA PHE A 215 -7.58 -1.72 10.83
C PHE A 215 -8.72 -1.76 11.85
N SER A 216 -9.74 -2.60 11.65
CA SER A 216 -10.91 -2.66 12.53
C SER A 216 -10.91 -3.86 13.47
N ASN A 217 -10.23 -4.96 13.05
CA ASN A 217 -10.23 -6.22 13.78
C ASN A 217 -11.65 -6.68 14.18
N TRP A 218 -12.63 -6.59 13.27
CA TRP A 218 -14.04 -6.90 13.49
C TRP A 218 -14.26 -8.31 14.07
N ALA A 219 -13.37 -9.26 13.74
CA ALA A 219 -13.42 -10.61 14.26
C ALA A 219 -13.30 -10.71 15.81
N GLN A 220 -12.94 -9.62 16.50
CA GLN A 220 -13.00 -9.58 17.96
C GLN A 220 -14.42 -9.81 18.51
N ASN A 221 -15.44 -9.51 17.72
CA ASN A 221 -16.85 -9.65 18.11
C ASN A 221 -17.40 -11.05 17.83
N GLU A 222 -16.60 -11.95 17.25
CA GLU A 222 -16.99 -13.30 16.92
C GLU A 222 -16.30 -14.33 17.83
N ALA A 223 -16.83 -15.57 17.87
CA ALA A 223 -16.27 -16.66 18.67
C ALA A 223 -14.81 -17.02 18.33
N ALA A 224 -14.35 -16.64 17.14
CA ALA A 224 -12.98 -16.88 16.63
C ALA A 224 -12.14 -15.60 16.62
N THR A 225 -12.20 -14.79 17.66
CA THR A 225 -11.38 -13.55 17.77
C THR A 225 -9.89 -13.82 17.61
N THR A 226 -9.21 -12.94 16.87
CA THR A 226 -7.74 -12.97 16.75
C THR A 226 -7.03 -12.45 18.00
N GLY A 227 -7.75 -11.84 18.95
CA GLY A 227 -7.19 -11.16 20.12
C GLY A 227 -6.40 -9.89 19.78
N ARG A 228 -6.30 -9.50 18.53
CA ARG A 228 -5.57 -8.31 18.11
C ARG A 228 -6.40 -7.05 18.34
N ARG A 229 -5.73 -5.97 18.72
CA ARG A 229 -6.35 -4.64 18.77
C ARG A 229 -6.41 -4.03 17.36
N PRO A 230 -7.43 -3.20 17.06
CA PRO A 230 -7.46 -2.40 15.85
C PRO A 230 -6.20 -1.53 15.71
N ASP A 231 -5.66 -1.45 14.49
CA ASP A 231 -4.47 -0.63 14.22
C ASP A 231 -4.88 0.69 13.53
N PRO A 232 -4.82 1.82 14.24
CA PRO A 232 -5.20 3.11 13.70
C PRO A 232 -4.19 3.67 12.67
N ARG A 233 -3.05 3.00 12.46
CA ARG A 233 -2.08 3.36 11.41
C ARG A 233 -2.53 2.87 10.02
N SER A 234 -3.45 1.91 9.99
CA SER A 234 -4.07 1.38 8.78
C SER A 234 -5.34 2.17 8.40
N TYR A 235 -6.09 1.69 7.43
CA TYR A 235 -7.29 2.32 6.86
C TYR A 235 -8.33 1.28 6.43
N CYS A 236 -9.58 1.71 6.22
CA CYS A 236 -10.62 0.86 5.66
C CYS A 236 -10.51 0.84 4.13
N ILE A 237 -10.01 -0.28 3.56
CA ILE A 237 -9.84 -0.40 2.11
C ILE A 237 -11.19 -0.35 1.38
N GLN A 238 -12.23 -0.96 1.94
CA GLN A 238 -13.55 -0.96 1.32
C GLN A 238 -14.13 0.46 1.25
N LYS A 239 -14.01 1.23 2.33
CA LYS A 239 -14.50 2.61 2.36
C LYS A 239 -13.81 3.47 1.30
N THR A 240 -12.46 3.49 1.28
CA THR A 240 -11.74 4.33 0.31
C THR A 240 -12.04 3.95 -1.15
N LEU A 241 -12.24 2.67 -1.46
CA LEU A 241 -12.64 2.25 -2.81
C LEU A 241 -14.08 2.64 -3.14
N GLN A 242 -14.99 2.56 -2.18
CA GLN A 242 -16.38 3.01 -2.36
C GLN A 242 -16.45 4.53 -2.54
N ASP A 243 -15.69 5.30 -1.76
CA ASP A 243 -15.65 6.76 -1.85
C ASP A 243 -15.21 7.20 -3.25
N ILE A 244 -14.22 6.53 -3.88
CA ILE A 244 -13.85 6.76 -5.28
C ILE A 244 -15.03 6.51 -6.24
N VAL A 245 -15.73 5.39 -6.05
CA VAL A 245 -16.89 5.03 -6.90
C VAL A 245 -18.04 6.03 -6.74
N HIS A 246 -18.21 6.59 -5.54
CA HIS A 246 -19.23 7.60 -5.23
C HIS A 246 -18.83 9.02 -5.65
N GLY A 247 -17.60 9.21 -6.18
CA GLY A 247 -17.16 10.49 -6.75
C GLY A 247 -16.39 11.38 -5.80
N ASP A 248 -15.90 10.85 -4.69
CA ASP A 248 -15.04 11.60 -3.78
C ASP A 248 -13.69 11.90 -4.44
N PRO A 249 -12.98 12.97 -4.02
CA PRO A 249 -11.72 13.37 -4.60
C PRO A 249 -10.70 12.24 -4.56
N VAL A 250 -10.16 11.85 -5.72
CA VAL A 250 -9.24 10.70 -5.84
C VAL A 250 -7.92 10.93 -5.11
N ASP A 251 -7.49 12.17 -4.95
CA ASP A 251 -6.27 12.51 -4.20
C ASP A 251 -6.39 12.23 -2.69
N ASP A 252 -7.61 12.18 -2.17
CA ASP A 252 -7.91 11.87 -0.76
C ASP A 252 -8.24 10.39 -0.55
N GLN A 253 -8.10 9.57 -1.58
CA GLN A 253 -8.42 8.15 -1.57
C GLN A 253 -7.22 7.29 -2.02
N LEU A 254 -7.33 5.98 -1.79
CA LEU A 254 -6.31 5.03 -2.19
C LEU A 254 -6.23 4.89 -3.71
N MET A 255 -5.07 5.13 -4.29
CA MET A 255 -4.81 4.97 -5.71
C MET A 255 -3.70 3.94 -5.93
N PHE A 256 -4.06 2.69 -6.20
CA PHE A 256 -3.09 1.65 -6.54
C PHE A 256 -2.47 1.89 -7.93
N ALA A 257 -1.15 1.80 -8.01
CA ALA A 257 -0.41 1.80 -9.27
C ALA A 257 0.96 1.15 -9.08
N GLY A 258 1.52 0.57 -10.15
CA GLY A 258 2.87 0.02 -10.16
C GLY A 258 3.93 1.10 -10.31
N HIS A 259 5.17 0.78 -9.91
CA HIS A 259 6.28 1.74 -9.87
C HIS A 259 6.63 2.34 -11.25
N ASN A 260 6.30 1.66 -12.35
CA ASN A 260 6.51 2.19 -13.70
C ASN A 260 5.41 3.18 -14.16
N ALA A 261 4.46 3.57 -13.31
CA ALA A 261 3.38 4.49 -13.69
C ALA A 261 3.90 5.89 -14.13
N PHE A 262 5.05 6.33 -13.63
CA PHE A 262 5.68 7.58 -14.09
C PHE A 262 5.95 7.61 -15.61
N LYS A 263 6.13 6.45 -16.24
CA LYS A 263 6.34 6.34 -17.68
C LYS A 263 5.16 6.83 -18.52
N PHE A 264 3.96 6.96 -17.95
CA PHE A 264 2.84 7.61 -18.67
C PHE A 264 3.16 9.03 -19.12
N LYS A 265 3.89 9.79 -18.29
CA LYS A 265 4.29 11.14 -18.59
C LYS A 265 5.31 11.20 -19.72
N ASP A 266 6.25 10.26 -19.74
CA ASP A 266 7.42 10.28 -20.61
C ASP A 266 7.22 9.47 -21.91
N ASP A 267 6.25 8.55 -21.94
CA ASP A 267 5.99 7.71 -23.12
C ASP A 267 5.25 8.50 -24.21
N PRO A 268 5.85 8.70 -25.40
CA PRO A 268 5.25 9.45 -26.50
C PRO A 268 3.86 8.93 -26.92
N PHE A 269 3.52 7.69 -26.59
CA PHE A 269 2.19 7.12 -26.86
C PHE A 269 1.08 7.89 -26.14
N TYR A 270 1.36 8.45 -24.98
CA TYR A 270 0.40 9.22 -24.17
C TYR A 270 0.59 10.75 -24.32
N SER A 271 1.38 11.19 -25.31
CA SER A 271 1.65 12.61 -25.52
C SER A 271 0.36 13.42 -25.72
N ASN A 272 0.40 14.69 -25.30
CA ASN A 272 -0.74 15.60 -25.34
C ASN A 272 -2.00 15.10 -24.60
N GLY A 273 -1.83 14.22 -23.61
CA GLY A 273 -2.94 13.67 -22.84
C GLY A 273 -3.77 12.63 -23.60
N PHE A 274 -3.19 12.00 -24.62
CA PHE A 274 -3.86 10.93 -25.37
C PHE A 274 -4.17 9.74 -24.47
N ILE A 275 -5.43 9.33 -24.46
CA ILE A 275 -5.91 8.15 -23.75
C ILE A 275 -6.37 7.13 -24.78
N PRO A 276 -5.64 6.01 -24.98
CA PRO A 276 -5.95 5.02 -26.00
C PRO A 276 -7.21 4.22 -25.66
N THR A 277 -7.79 3.59 -26.66
CA THR A 277 -8.67 2.44 -26.47
C THR A 277 -7.85 1.22 -26.03
N VAL A 278 -8.50 0.22 -25.45
CA VAL A 278 -7.86 -1.07 -25.12
C VAL A 278 -7.23 -1.69 -26.39
N LYS A 279 -7.91 -1.60 -27.54
CA LYS A 279 -7.37 -2.11 -28.81
C LYS A 279 -6.06 -1.41 -29.19
N GLU A 280 -6.03 -0.08 -29.19
CA GLU A 280 -4.82 0.70 -29.50
C GLU A 280 -3.68 0.42 -28.53
N LEU A 281 -4.00 0.20 -27.24
CA LEU A 281 -3.02 -0.23 -26.26
C LEU A 281 -2.44 -1.60 -26.59
N ILE A 282 -3.28 -2.59 -26.93
CA ILE A 282 -2.84 -3.95 -27.28
C ILE A 282 -1.97 -3.93 -28.54
N ASP A 283 -2.38 -3.18 -29.56
CA ASP A 283 -1.62 -3.05 -30.82
C ASP A 283 -0.24 -2.39 -30.60
N ARG A 284 -0.07 -1.66 -29.48
CA ARG A 284 1.18 -0.97 -29.13
C ARG A 284 2.12 -1.78 -28.23
N LEU A 285 1.59 -2.75 -27.47
CA LEU A 285 2.38 -3.58 -26.55
C LEU A 285 3.36 -4.52 -27.26
#